data_4785076820322eed5b44e68d68db3f3e
#
_entry.id   4785076820322eed5b44e68d68db3f3e
#
_cell.length_a   1.000
_cell.length_b   1.000
_cell.length_c   1.000
_cell.angle_alpha   90.00
_cell.angle_beta   90.00
_cell.angle_gamma   90.00
#
_symmetry.space_group_name_H-M   'P 1'
#
loop_
_entity.id
_entity.type
_entity.pdbx_description
1 polymer ?
#
loop_
_entity_poly.entity_id
_entity_poly.type
_entity_poly.pdbx_seq_one_letter_code
_entity_poly.pdbx_strand_id
1 'polypeptide(L)'
;MASLIPPSSLDIHVIIVGAGFAGLTAAIECNRKGHSVLVLESFPELKTLGDIISFGSNSGRIFQRWPGMDDLLDPIIHKSDGLRLKTWLGEDLLEQSWTFERQNYGKSFNGHRGEIHEIVFQYALNMGIEIRLGHNVEEYFETELEAGVVSNGQRFVGDVVLAADGVRSKGRTLVLGYEDKPKSSGYAVYRTWFDSDELAKDPETAWLVNNGDQHCAWLGSTDTSIILFRTNLS
;
A
#
# COMPACT_ATOMS: atom_id res chain seq x y z
N MET A 1 -1.61 23.01 21.06
CA MET A 1 -3.08 23.18 21.08
C MET A 1 -3.58 22.88 19.69
N ALA A 2 -4.12 21.67 19.46
CA ALA A 2 -4.72 21.33 18.20
C ALA A 2 -6.04 22.09 18.07
N SER A 3 -6.18 22.89 17.03
CA SER A 3 -7.42 23.56 16.65
C SER A 3 -8.45 22.46 16.35
N LEU A 4 -9.41 22.28 17.25
CA LEU A 4 -10.61 21.51 16.98
C LEU A 4 -11.40 22.29 15.94
N ILE A 5 -11.28 21.89 14.68
CA ILE A 5 -12.23 22.28 13.65
C ILE A 5 -13.57 21.66 14.10
N PRO A 6 -14.64 22.47 14.31
CA PRO A 6 -15.93 21.89 14.62
C PRO A 6 -16.35 20.95 13.49
N PRO A 7 -17.02 19.81 13.79
CA PRO A 7 -17.51 18.92 12.76
C PRO A 7 -18.32 19.75 11.77
N SER A 8 -17.91 19.71 10.50
CA SER A 8 -18.70 20.33 9.43
C SER A 8 -20.09 19.68 9.48
N SER A 9 -21.13 20.49 9.43
CA SER A 9 -22.53 20.06 9.54
C SER A 9 -23.04 19.18 8.37
N LEU A 10 -22.13 18.63 7.58
CA LEU A 10 -22.40 17.70 6.48
C LEU A 10 -21.74 16.36 6.84
N ASP A 11 -22.51 15.50 7.49
CA ASP A 11 -22.17 14.08 7.61
C ASP A 11 -22.39 13.43 6.26
N ILE A 12 -21.32 13.30 5.48
CA ILE A 12 -21.34 12.65 4.16
C ILE A 12 -21.12 11.15 4.39
N HIS A 13 -21.99 10.34 3.85
CA HIS A 13 -21.84 8.88 3.83
C HIS A 13 -21.04 8.43 2.61
N VAL A 14 -19.83 7.92 2.85
CA VAL A 14 -18.90 7.49 1.81
C VAL A 14 -18.84 5.97 1.74
N ILE A 15 -19.14 5.42 0.56
CA ILE A 15 -18.95 4.00 0.26
C ILE A 15 -17.61 3.85 -0.48
N ILE A 16 -16.77 2.96 0.00
CA ILE A 16 -15.46 2.67 -0.59
C ILE A 16 -15.43 1.22 -1.03
N VAL A 17 -15.10 0.97 -2.29
CA VAL A 17 -15.01 -0.38 -2.85
C VAL A 17 -13.56 -0.79 -2.95
N GLY A 18 -13.20 -1.82 -2.20
CA GLY A 18 -11.85 -2.38 -2.08
C GLY A 18 -11.12 -1.91 -0.82
N ALA A 19 -10.64 -2.87 -0.02
CA ALA A 19 -9.82 -2.64 1.17
C ALA A 19 -8.31 -2.73 0.90
N GLY A 20 -7.87 -2.42 -0.31
CA GLY A 20 -6.45 -2.21 -0.62
C GLY A 20 -5.93 -0.90 0.00
N PHE A 21 -4.62 -0.61 -0.16
CA PHE A 21 -4.03 0.60 0.40
C PHE A 21 -4.76 1.89 -0.01
N ALA A 22 -5.21 1.98 -1.27
CA ALA A 22 -5.97 3.14 -1.74
C ALA A 22 -7.29 3.30 -0.99
N GLY A 23 -8.08 2.22 -0.87
CA GLY A 23 -9.37 2.24 -0.19
C GLY A 23 -9.23 2.49 1.31
N LEU A 24 -8.30 1.80 1.99
CA LEU A 24 -8.07 2.00 3.43
C LEU A 24 -7.58 3.43 3.73
N THR A 25 -6.66 3.96 2.92
CA THR A 25 -6.18 5.34 3.09
C THR A 25 -7.31 6.34 2.90
N ALA A 26 -8.14 6.16 1.88
CA ALA A 26 -9.31 7.00 1.66
C ALA A 26 -10.31 6.90 2.83
N ALA A 27 -10.56 5.69 3.33
CA ALA A 27 -11.44 5.44 4.46
C ALA A 27 -10.98 6.16 5.73
N ILE A 28 -9.70 6.03 6.06
CA ILE A 28 -9.10 6.69 7.22
C ILE A 28 -9.18 8.22 7.08
N GLU A 29 -8.84 8.76 5.92
CA GLU A 29 -8.85 10.22 5.72
C GLU A 29 -10.30 10.79 5.69
N CYS A 30 -11.27 10.09 5.11
CA CYS A 30 -12.68 10.49 5.18
C CYS A 30 -13.20 10.46 6.63
N ASN A 31 -12.93 9.39 7.37
CA ASN A 31 -13.32 9.27 8.77
C ASN A 31 -12.67 10.37 9.64
N ARG A 32 -11.39 10.70 9.43
CA ARG A 32 -10.69 11.79 10.10
C ARG A 32 -11.29 13.19 9.82
N LYS A 33 -12.02 13.32 8.73
CA LYS A 33 -12.77 14.54 8.37
C LYS A 33 -14.20 14.55 8.93
N GLY A 34 -14.61 13.51 9.64
CA GLY A 34 -15.91 13.41 10.28
C GLY A 34 -17.00 12.83 9.36
N HIS A 35 -16.63 12.18 8.28
CA HIS A 35 -17.58 11.49 7.40
C HIS A 35 -17.81 10.07 7.89
N SER A 36 -19.03 9.55 7.68
CA SER A 36 -19.33 8.14 7.88
C SER A 36 -18.82 7.32 6.69
N VAL A 37 -18.19 6.17 6.96
CA VAL A 37 -17.51 5.38 5.94
C VAL A 37 -17.91 3.91 6.03
N LEU A 38 -18.27 3.35 4.89
CA LEU A 38 -18.43 1.91 4.69
C LEU A 38 -17.45 1.42 3.63
N VAL A 39 -16.61 0.43 3.99
CA VAL A 39 -15.70 -0.23 3.04
C VAL A 39 -16.25 -1.60 2.68
N LEU A 40 -16.35 -1.92 1.39
CA LEU A 40 -16.75 -3.23 0.87
C LEU A 40 -15.54 -3.90 0.22
N GLU A 41 -15.16 -5.08 0.71
CA GLU A 41 -14.02 -5.85 0.20
C GLU A 41 -14.47 -7.22 -0.29
N SER A 42 -14.01 -7.59 -1.47
CA SER A 42 -14.40 -8.85 -2.13
C SER A 42 -13.86 -10.11 -1.44
N PHE A 43 -12.67 -10.04 -0.85
CA PHE A 43 -12.10 -11.17 -0.13
C PHE A 43 -12.87 -11.44 1.17
N PRO A 44 -13.18 -12.71 1.48
CA PRO A 44 -13.91 -13.07 2.70
C PRO A 44 -13.05 -12.98 3.97
N GLU A 45 -11.74 -12.90 3.83
CA GLU A 45 -10.78 -12.80 4.93
C GLU A 45 -9.58 -11.94 4.51
N LEU A 46 -8.95 -11.29 5.47
CA LEU A 46 -7.69 -10.59 5.23
C LEU A 46 -6.59 -11.63 5.04
N LYS A 47 -5.84 -11.51 3.94
CA LYS A 47 -4.68 -12.36 3.68
C LYS A 47 -3.42 -11.53 3.70
N THR A 48 -2.46 -11.91 4.55
CA THR A 48 -1.12 -11.33 4.60
C THR A 48 -0.32 -11.81 3.39
N LEU A 49 -0.70 -11.34 2.21
CA LEU A 49 -0.10 -11.72 0.93
C LEU A 49 0.77 -10.61 0.36
N GLY A 50 1.83 -11.02 -0.25
CA GLY A 50 2.68 -10.13 -1.02
C GLY A 50 4.16 -10.35 -0.75
N ASP A 51 4.92 -9.45 -1.34
CA ASP A 51 6.35 -9.31 -1.19
C ASP A 51 6.65 -7.92 -0.63
N ILE A 52 7.66 -7.25 -1.14
CA ILE A 52 8.00 -5.89 -0.73
C ILE A 52 7.10 -4.84 -1.37
N ILE A 53 6.77 -3.81 -0.61
CA ILE A 53 6.21 -2.56 -1.10
C ILE A 53 7.04 -1.39 -0.57
N SER A 54 7.15 -0.34 -1.38
CA SER A 54 7.87 0.88 -1.02
C SER A 54 6.92 2.08 -1.07
N PHE A 55 6.73 2.70 0.09
CA PHE A 55 6.07 4.00 0.21
C PHE A 55 7.14 5.06 0.34
N GLY A 56 7.42 5.77 -0.74
CA GLY A 56 8.34 6.88 -0.72
C GLY A 56 7.85 8.03 0.18
N SER A 57 8.68 9.01 0.43
CA SER A 57 8.39 10.14 1.32
C SER A 57 7.10 10.90 0.96
N ASN A 58 6.72 10.92 -0.32
CA ASN A 58 5.48 11.54 -0.80
C ASN A 58 4.21 10.86 -0.24
N SER A 59 4.22 9.54 -0.09
CA SER A 59 3.14 8.76 0.52
C SER A 59 3.36 8.53 2.02
N GLY A 60 4.60 8.32 2.45
CA GLY A 60 4.97 8.10 3.84
C GLY A 60 4.51 9.22 4.78
N ARG A 61 4.55 10.49 4.33
CA ARG A 61 4.01 11.61 5.10
C ARG A 61 2.51 11.53 5.39
N ILE A 62 1.75 10.68 4.69
CA ILE A 62 0.34 10.43 5.00
C ILE A 62 0.28 9.55 6.25
N PHE A 63 1.05 8.48 6.30
CA PHE A 63 1.17 7.63 7.49
C PHE A 63 1.61 8.42 8.72
N GLN A 64 2.58 9.33 8.57
CA GLN A 64 3.06 10.18 9.64
C GLN A 64 2.01 11.17 10.21
N ARG A 65 0.90 11.40 9.50
CA ARG A 65 -0.23 12.19 9.99
C ARG A 65 -1.21 11.38 10.85
N TRP A 66 -1.08 10.06 10.84
CA TRP A 66 -1.96 9.17 11.61
C TRP A 66 -1.33 8.89 12.97
N PRO A 67 -1.97 9.31 14.07
CA PRO A 67 -1.41 9.16 15.41
C PRO A 67 -1.02 7.72 15.73
N GLY A 68 0.23 7.48 16.12
CA GLY A 68 0.74 6.16 16.48
C GLY A 68 1.11 5.24 15.31
N MET A 69 0.86 5.63 14.06
CA MET A 69 1.17 4.79 12.89
C MET A 69 2.68 4.56 12.72
N ASP A 70 3.49 5.57 13.00
CA ASP A 70 4.96 5.43 12.95
C ASP A 70 5.45 4.33 13.90
N ASP A 71 4.93 4.27 15.12
CA ASP A 71 5.31 3.28 16.13
C ASP A 71 4.86 1.86 15.74
N LEU A 72 3.72 1.75 15.06
CA LEU A 72 3.21 0.47 14.56
C LEU A 72 4.02 -0.06 13.37
N LEU A 73 4.48 0.82 12.50
CA LEU A 73 5.22 0.44 11.30
C LEU A 73 6.73 0.28 11.54
N ASP A 74 7.30 1.03 12.49
CA ASP A 74 8.75 1.06 12.74
C ASP A 74 9.40 -0.31 12.94
N PRO A 75 8.78 -1.29 13.63
CA PRO A 75 9.36 -2.62 13.80
C PRO A 75 9.48 -3.45 12.52
N ILE A 76 8.63 -3.21 11.53
CA ILE A 76 8.53 -4.04 10.33
C ILE A 76 9.05 -3.38 9.06
N ILE A 77 9.47 -2.12 9.11
CA ILE A 77 9.99 -1.42 7.95
C ILE A 77 11.48 -1.65 7.76
N HIS A 78 11.87 -1.70 6.50
CA HIS A 78 13.26 -1.74 6.06
C HIS A 78 13.95 -0.38 6.29
N LYS A 79 15.13 -0.39 6.92
CA LYS A 79 15.86 0.80 7.38
C LYS A 79 17.19 1.02 6.66
N SER A 80 17.33 0.62 5.40
CA SER A 80 18.57 0.86 4.65
C SER A 80 18.88 2.36 4.55
N ASP A 81 20.18 2.68 4.59
CA ASP A 81 20.65 4.06 4.48
C ASP A 81 20.79 4.55 3.04
N GLY A 82 20.66 3.67 2.08
CA GLY A 82 20.79 4.01 0.67
C GLY A 82 20.47 2.86 -0.27
N LEU A 83 20.69 3.12 -1.55
CA LEU A 83 20.63 2.15 -2.64
C LEU A 83 22.04 1.93 -3.19
N ARG A 84 22.42 0.68 -3.40
CA ARG A 84 23.64 0.31 -4.12
C ARG A 84 23.27 -0.28 -5.47
N LEU A 85 23.80 0.32 -6.53
CA LEU A 85 23.72 -0.23 -7.88
C LEU A 85 25.03 -0.94 -8.22
N LYS A 86 24.89 -2.15 -8.75
CA LYS A 86 26.04 -2.99 -9.13
C LYS A 86 25.87 -3.49 -10.55
N THR A 87 27.00 -3.79 -11.21
CA THR A 87 26.98 -4.60 -12.44
C THR A 87 26.54 -6.02 -12.10
N TRP A 88 26.16 -6.79 -13.12
CA TRP A 88 25.89 -8.22 -12.95
C TRP A 88 27.11 -9.04 -12.47
N LEU A 89 28.32 -8.50 -12.60
CA LEU A 89 29.56 -9.07 -12.05
C LEU A 89 29.81 -8.68 -10.58
N GLY A 90 28.93 -7.84 -9.99
CA GLY A 90 29.04 -7.40 -8.60
C GLY A 90 29.87 -6.15 -8.37
N GLU A 91 30.38 -5.49 -9.43
CA GLU A 91 31.11 -4.24 -9.34
C GLU A 91 30.19 -3.08 -8.96
N ASP A 92 30.63 -2.21 -8.07
CA ASP A 92 29.84 -1.05 -7.65
C ASP A 92 29.79 0.00 -8.76
N LEU A 93 28.59 0.38 -9.16
CA LEU A 93 28.32 1.45 -10.13
C LEU A 93 27.96 2.76 -9.44
N LEU A 94 27.13 2.69 -8.41
CA LEU A 94 26.61 3.86 -7.70
C LEU A 94 26.17 3.47 -6.29
N GLU A 95 26.49 4.32 -5.34
CA GLU A 95 25.89 4.32 -4.01
C GLU A 95 25.14 5.64 -3.81
N GLN A 96 23.83 5.57 -3.55
CA GLN A 96 22.97 6.70 -3.31
C GLN A 96 22.47 6.66 -1.87
N SER A 97 22.79 7.69 -1.07
CA SER A 97 22.25 7.81 0.28
C SER A 97 20.84 8.38 0.27
N TRP A 98 19.97 7.88 1.16
CA TRP A 98 18.63 8.43 1.40
C TRP A 98 18.59 9.59 2.42
N THR A 99 19.76 10.05 2.88
CA THR A 99 19.84 11.10 3.93
C THR A 99 19.19 12.40 3.49
N PHE A 100 19.43 12.82 2.26
CA PHE A 100 18.84 14.05 1.71
C PHE A 100 17.33 13.95 1.62
N GLU A 101 16.81 12.84 1.09
CA GLU A 101 15.38 12.58 0.95
C GLU A 101 14.67 12.55 2.30
N ARG A 102 15.25 11.88 3.30
CA ARG A 102 14.70 11.81 4.66
C ARG A 102 14.64 13.19 5.33
N GLN A 103 15.69 13.99 5.18
CA GLN A 103 15.77 15.32 5.81
C GLN A 103 14.80 16.32 5.16
N ASN A 104 14.62 16.25 3.86
CA ASN A 104 13.84 17.26 3.11
C ASN A 104 12.39 16.85 2.86
N TYR A 105 12.11 15.54 2.72
CA TYR A 105 10.80 15.04 2.30
C TYR A 105 10.13 14.11 3.31
N GLY A 106 10.83 13.74 4.39
CA GLY A 106 10.32 12.86 5.43
C GLY A 106 10.63 11.37 5.20
N LYS A 107 10.04 10.55 6.05
CA LYS A 107 10.27 9.11 6.13
C LYS A 107 9.67 8.36 4.94
N SER A 108 10.37 7.37 4.44
CA SER A 108 9.83 6.34 3.56
C SER A 108 9.52 5.07 4.38
N PHE A 109 8.55 4.28 3.93
CA PHE A 109 8.14 3.03 4.58
C PHE A 109 8.23 1.90 3.56
N ASN A 110 9.26 1.10 3.68
CA ASN A 110 9.51 -0.05 2.82
C ASN A 110 9.43 -1.31 3.67
N GLY A 111 8.73 -2.33 3.24
CA GLY A 111 8.60 -3.54 4.03
C GLY A 111 7.72 -4.59 3.36
N HIS A 112 7.38 -5.64 4.10
CA HIS A 112 6.49 -6.67 3.59
C HIS A 112 5.09 -6.12 3.37
N ARG A 113 4.61 -6.22 2.14
CA ARG A 113 3.33 -5.62 1.71
C ARG A 113 2.15 -6.06 2.56
N GLY A 114 2.07 -7.35 2.87
CA GLY A 114 0.98 -7.93 3.64
C GLY A 114 0.96 -7.43 5.08
N GLU A 115 2.13 -7.34 5.74
CA GLU A 115 2.25 -6.88 7.12
C GLU A 115 1.87 -5.39 7.25
N ILE A 116 2.39 -4.54 6.35
CA ILE A 116 2.02 -3.12 6.32
C ILE A 116 0.51 -2.96 6.06
N HIS A 117 -0.05 -3.77 5.14
CA HIS A 117 -1.47 -3.74 4.84
C HIS A 117 -2.32 -4.14 6.05
N GLU A 118 -1.92 -5.19 6.77
CA GLU A 118 -2.62 -5.64 7.97
C GLU A 118 -2.63 -4.56 9.06
N ILE A 119 -1.49 -3.89 9.29
CA ILE A 119 -1.42 -2.78 10.25
C ILE A 119 -2.38 -1.65 9.86
N VAL A 120 -2.40 -1.25 8.59
CA VAL A 120 -3.30 -0.19 8.10
C VAL A 120 -4.77 -0.61 8.21
N PHE A 121 -5.08 -1.87 7.94
CA PHE A 121 -6.41 -2.43 8.08
C PHE A 121 -6.89 -2.43 9.54
N GLN A 122 -6.05 -2.92 10.46
CA GLN A 122 -6.36 -2.90 11.90
C GLN A 122 -6.49 -1.47 12.44
N TYR A 123 -5.67 -0.55 11.93
CA TYR A 123 -5.78 0.87 12.28
C TYR A 123 -7.14 1.44 11.87
N ALA A 124 -7.62 1.13 10.67
CA ALA A 124 -8.94 1.57 10.20
C ALA A 124 -10.08 0.98 11.08
N LEU A 125 -9.99 -0.29 11.45
CA LEU A 125 -10.96 -0.93 12.36
C LEU A 125 -10.95 -0.26 13.74
N ASN A 126 -9.78 0.04 14.29
CA ASN A 126 -9.64 0.69 15.60
C ASN A 126 -10.19 2.13 15.61
N MET A 127 -10.28 2.78 14.44
CA MET A 127 -10.96 4.07 14.28
C MET A 127 -12.49 3.94 14.23
N GLY A 128 -13.04 2.72 14.24
CA GLY A 128 -14.48 2.46 14.14
C GLY A 128 -15.02 2.49 12.70
N ILE A 129 -14.15 2.39 11.70
CA ILE A 129 -14.57 2.31 10.29
C ILE A 129 -15.20 0.94 10.04
N GLU A 130 -16.41 0.95 9.46
CA GLU A 130 -17.09 -0.29 9.07
C GLU A 130 -16.45 -0.86 7.82
N ILE A 131 -15.91 -2.10 7.93
CA ILE A 131 -15.33 -2.84 6.80
C ILE A 131 -16.05 -4.17 6.68
N ARG A 132 -16.68 -4.42 5.54
CA ARG A 132 -17.36 -5.68 5.25
C ARG A 132 -16.57 -6.50 4.26
N LEU A 133 -16.06 -7.63 4.73
CA LEU A 133 -15.38 -8.62 3.92
C LEU A 133 -16.38 -9.54 3.20
N GLY A 134 -15.97 -10.18 2.10
CA GLY A 134 -16.81 -11.07 1.31
C GLY A 134 -17.88 -10.34 0.48
N HIS A 135 -17.75 -9.03 0.30
CA HIS A 135 -18.67 -8.20 -0.47
C HIS A 135 -18.07 -7.87 -1.84
N ASN A 136 -18.29 -8.75 -2.80
CA ASN A 136 -17.87 -8.50 -4.19
C ASN A 136 -18.88 -7.56 -4.85
N VAL A 137 -18.45 -6.34 -5.17
CA VAL A 137 -19.29 -5.36 -5.89
C VAL A 137 -19.49 -5.80 -7.34
N GLU A 138 -20.73 -5.92 -7.73
CA GLU A 138 -21.18 -6.39 -9.04
C GLU A 138 -21.48 -5.23 -9.99
N GLU A 139 -22.08 -4.16 -9.45
CA GLU A 139 -22.55 -3.02 -10.20
C GLU A 139 -22.30 -1.72 -9.42
N TYR A 140 -22.02 -0.65 -10.14
CA TYR A 140 -22.02 0.73 -9.67
C TYR A 140 -23.15 1.47 -10.34
N PHE A 141 -23.83 2.33 -9.60
CA PHE A 141 -24.91 3.17 -10.15
C PHE A 141 -24.82 4.60 -9.60
N GLU A 142 -25.25 5.52 -10.44
CA GLU A 142 -25.39 6.95 -10.11
C GLU A 142 -26.63 7.50 -10.78
N THR A 143 -27.40 8.28 -10.04
CA THR A 143 -28.58 9.01 -10.50
C THR A 143 -28.48 10.46 -10.04
N GLU A 144 -29.45 11.29 -10.38
CA GLU A 144 -29.50 12.67 -9.87
C GLU A 144 -29.70 12.75 -8.35
N LEU A 145 -30.16 11.68 -7.70
CA LEU A 145 -30.55 11.66 -6.30
C LEU A 145 -29.67 10.78 -5.41
N GLU A 146 -28.98 9.79 -5.97
CA GLU A 146 -28.23 8.81 -5.20
C GLU A 146 -27.07 8.23 -5.99
N ALA A 147 -26.00 7.86 -5.28
CA ALA A 147 -24.91 7.04 -5.78
C ALA A 147 -24.77 5.78 -4.93
N GLY A 148 -24.32 4.68 -5.53
CA GLY A 148 -24.20 3.44 -4.78
C GLY A 148 -23.62 2.29 -5.57
N VAL A 149 -23.67 1.12 -4.92
CA VAL A 149 -23.19 -0.14 -5.49
C VAL A 149 -24.16 -1.27 -5.15
N VAL A 150 -24.10 -2.34 -5.96
CA VAL A 150 -24.73 -3.62 -5.67
C VAL A 150 -23.66 -4.63 -5.34
N SER A 151 -23.82 -5.31 -4.21
CA SER A 151 -22.93 -6.40 -3.78
C SER A 151 -23.75 -7.52 -3.14
N ASN A 152 -23.52 -8.75 -3.59
CA ASN A 152 -24.26 -9.93 -3.12
C ASN A 152 -25.80 -9.75 -3.21
N GLY A 153 -26.28 -9.08 -4.28
CA GLY A 153 -27.69 -8.78 -4.50
C GLY A 153 -28.28 -7.68 -3.57
N GLN A 154 -27.47 -7.11 -2.68
CA GLN A 154 -27.89 -6.00 -1.81
C GLN A 154 -27.41 -4.65 -2.37
N ARG A 155 -28.27 -3.64 -2.31
CA ARG A 155 -27.90 -2.24 -2.64
C ARG A 155 -27.32 -1.54 -1.43
N PHE A 156 -26.22 -0.83 -1.65
CA PHE A 156 -25.61 0.09 -0.70
C PHE A 156 -25.63 1.48 -1.33
N VAL A 157 -26.22 2.44 -0.63
CA VAL A 157 -26.42 3.81 -1.10
C VAL A 157 -25.65 4.76 -0.19
N GLY A 158 -24.96 5.72 -0.79
CA GLY A 158 -24.23 6.77 -0.10
C GLY A 158 -24.26 8.07 -0.89
N ASP A 159 -23.70 9.12 -0.29
CA ASP A 159 -23.55 10.42 -0.96
C ASP A 159 -22.43 10.40 -1.99
N VAL A 160 -21.38 9.59 -1.71
CA VAL A 160 -20.20 9.43 -2.57
C VAL A 160 -19.78 7.96 -2.62
N VAL A 161 -19.41 7.48 -3.80
CA VAL A 161 -18.78 6.17 -3.98
C VAL A 161 -17.36 6.34 -4.49
N LEU A 162 -16.39 5.77 -3.78
CA LEU A 162 -14.99 5.72 -4.19
C LEU A 162 -14.64 4.32 -4.69
N ALA A 163 -14.41 4.18 -5.99
CA ALA A 163 -13.95 2.94 -6.59
C ALA A 163 -12.44 2.77 -6.40
N ALA A 164 -12.04 1.99 -5.38
CA ALA A 164 -10.66 1.59 -5.09
C ALA A 164 -10.44 0.09 -5.38
N ASP A 165 -11.20 -0.45 -6.33
CA ASP A 165 -11.32 -1.87 -6.70
C ASP A 165 -10.22 -2.38 -7.63
N GLY A 166 -9.13 -1.62 -7.76
CA GLY A 166 -7.84 -2.05 -8.31
C GLY A 166 -7.76 -2.03 -9.84
N VAL A 167 -6.85 -2.86 -10.36
CA VAL A 167 -6.49 -2.86 -11.79
C VAL A 167 -7.64 -3.30 -12.70
N ARG A 168 -8.58 -4.10 -12.18
CA ARG A 168 -9.77 -4.56 -12.89
C ARG A 168 -11.04 -3.80 -12.47
N SER A 169 -10.88 -2.53 -12.12
CA SER A 169 -11.95 -1.69 -11.61
C SER A 169 -13.18 -1.69 -12.52
N LYS A 170 -14.31 -2.07 -11.96
CA LYS A 170 -15.64 -1.93 -12.61
C LYS A 170 -16.14 -0.48 -12.55
N GLY A 171 -15.83 0.23 -11.45
CA GLY A 171 -16.19 1.63 -11.28
C GLY A 171 -15.55 2.53 -12.33
N ARG A 172 -14.37 2.14 -12.86
CA ARG A 172 -13.69 2.88 -13.94
C ARG A 172 -14.56 3.05 -15.18
N THR A 173 -15.33 2.02 -15.56
CA THR A 173 -16.22 2.06 -16.73
C THR A 173 -17.30 3.12 -16.57
N LEU A 174 -17.89 3.24 -15.36
CA LEU A 174 -18.90 4.28 -15.09
C LEU A 174 -18.28 5.69 -15.22
N VAL A 175 -17.11 5.91 -14.63
CA VAL A 175 -16.44 7.22 -14.61
C VAL A 175 -15.96 7.64 -16.02
N LEU A 176 -15.41 6.70 -16.80
CA LEU A 176 -14.85 6.98 -18.12
C LEU A 176 -15.91 6.96 -19.23
N GLY A 177 -17.04 6.28 -19.03
CA GLY A 177 -18.04 6.06 -20.05
C GLY A 177 -17.65 5.04 -21.14
N TYR A 178 -16.53 4.35 -20.96
CA TYR A 178 -16.05 3.28 -21.85
C TYR A 178 -15.23 2.23 -21.08
N GLU A 179 -15.12 1.03 -21.66
CA GLU A 179 -14.31 -0.06 -21.09
C GLU A 179 -12.81 0.24 -21.31
N ASP A 180 -12.07 0.41 -20.22
CA ASP A 180 -10.60 0.56 -20.25
C ASP A 180 -9.92 -0.78 -19.96
N LYS A 181 -9.09 -1.25 -20.88
CA LYS A 181 -8.39 -2.54 -20.80
C LYS A 181 -6.91 -2.34 -20.49
N PRO A 182 -6.38 -3.09 -19.51
CA PRO A 182 -4.93 -3.09 -19.27
C PRO A 182 -4.15 -3.49 -20.51
N LYS A 183 -3.06 -2.77 -20.78
CA LYS A 183 -2.10 -3.12 -21.84
C LYS A 183 -0.90 -3.82 -21.23
N SER A 184 -0.45 -4.92 -21.84
CA SER A 184 0.81 -5.57 -21.46
C SER A 184 1.98 -4.62 -21.74
N SER A 185 2.88 -4.49 -20.74
CA SER A 185 4.14 -3.75 -20.92
C SER A 185 5.19 -4.54 -21.69
N GLY A 186 4.99 -5.85 -21.89
CA GLY A 186 6.00 -6.79 -22.42
C GLY A 186 7.03 -7.25 -21.39
N TYR A 187 6.95 -6.75 -20.15
CA TYR A 187 7.87 -7.13 -19.06
C TYR A 187 7.16 -7.98 -18.02
N ALA A 188 7.93 -8.86 -17.37
CA ALA A 188 7.51 -9.64 -16.22
C ALA A 188 8.49 -9.45 -15.07
N VAL A 189 7.96 -9.39 -13.85
CA VAL A 189 8.76 -9.31 -12.62
C VAL A 189 8.49 -10.58 -11.81
N TYR A 190 9.55 -11.35 -11.55
CA TYR A 190 9.51 -12.46 -10.64
C TYR A 190 9.93 -11.97 -9.26
N ARG A 191 9.14 -12.27 -8.24
CA ARG A 191 9.40 -11.85 -6.86
C ARG A 191 9.30 -13.04 -5.93
N THR A 192 10.15 -13.02 -4.91
CA THR A 192 10.11 -13.99 -3.83
C THR A 192 10.37 -13.30 -2.51
N TRP A 193 9.81 -13.85 -1.45
CA TRP A 193 10.06 -13.47 -0.07
C TRP A 193 10.34 -14.74 0.72
N PHE A 194 11.44 -14.80 1.42
CA PHE A 194 11.88 -15.99 2.14
C PHE A 194 12.76 -15.63 3.32
N ASP A 195 12.91 -16.56 4.25
CA ASP A 195 13.82 -16.44 5.38
C ASP A 195 15.27 -16.39 4.92
N SER A 196 16.05 -15.49 5.48
CA SER A 196 17.46 -15.27 5.11
C SER A 196 18.45 -16.19 5.83
N ASP A 197 18.01 -17.09 6.72
CA ASP A 197 18.89 -17.96 7.52
C ASP A 197 19.76 -18.88 6.67
N GLU A 198 19.25 -19.34 5.54
CA GLU A 198 20.04 -20.17 4.62
C GLU A 198 21.14 -19.37 3.92
N LEU A 199 20.86 -18.10 3.56
CA LEU A 199 21.88 -17.21 2.99
C LEU A 199 22.98 -16.88 4.01
N ALA A 200 22.63 -16.79 5.30
CA ALA A 200 23.60 -16.51 6.35
C ALA A 200 24.61 -17.65 6.58
N LYS A 201 24.22 -18.89 6.24
CA LYS A 201 25.08 -20.09 6.39
C LYS A 201 26.07 -20.28 5.26
N ASP A 202 25.78 -19.76 4.08
CA ASP A 202 26.61 -19.90 2.89
C ASP A 202 27.65 -18.75 2.84
N PRO A 203 28.96 -19.04 2.86
CA PRO A 203 30.01 -18.02 2.83
C PRO A 203 29.93 -17.09 1.61
N GLU A 204 29.41 -17.56 0.47
CA GLU A 204 29.29 -16.75 -0.75
C GLU A 204 28.14 -15.74 -0.66
N THR A 205 27.12 -16.01 0.15
CA THR A 205 25.93 -15.16 0.28
C THR A 205 25.77 -14.50 1.64
N ALA A 206 26.51 -14.94 2.67
CA ALA A 206 26.42 -14.43 4.03
C ALA A 206 26.60 -12.90 4.13
N TRP A 207 27.38 -12.31 3.24
CA TRP A 207 27.57 -10.85 3.20
C TRP A 207 26.29 -10.08 2.85
N LEU A 208 25.34 -10.71 2.13
CA LEU A 208 24.03 -10.12 1.81
C LEU A 208 23.19 -9.91 3.06
N VAL A 209 23.43 -10.68 4.12
CA VAL A 209 22.57 -10.72 5.30
C VAL A 209 23.27 -10.27 6.59
N ASN A 210 24.59 -10.19 6.62
CA ASN A 210 25.35 -9.84 7.83
C ASN A 210 25.59 -8.34 8.02
N ASN A 211 25.29 -7.51 7.03
CA ASN A 211 25.63 -6.08 7.03
C ASN A 211 24.40 -5.16 7.30
N GLY A 212 23.41 -5.63 8.04
CA GLY A 212 22.17 -4.87 8.30
C GLY A 212 21.23 -4.81 7.11
N ASP A 213 20.26 -3.93 7.16
CA ASP A 213 19.27 -3.73 6.10
C ASP A 213 19.94 -3.21 4.82
N GLN A 214 19.73 -3.87 3.72
CA GLN A 214 20.34 -3.53 2.44
C GLN A 214 19.31 -3.36 1.34
N HIS A 215 19.58 -2.41 0.46
CA HIS A 215 18.86 -2.21 -0.78
C HIS A 215 19.88 -2.23 -1.92
N CYS A 216 19.98 -3.34 -2.61
CA CYS A 216 20.91 -3.53 -3.70
C CYS A 216 20.18 -3.87 -5.00
N ALA A 217 20.65 -3.34 -6.11
CA ALA A 217 20.19 -3.69 -7.44
C ALA A 217 21.37 -4.07 -8.34
N TRP A 218 21.26 -5.20 -9.01
CA TRP A 218 22.21 -5.65 -10.03
C TRP A 218 21.62 -5.42 -11.41
N LEU A 219 22.35 -4.71 -12.23
CA LEU A 219 21.96 -4.41 -13.61
C LEU A 219 22.55 -5.47 -14.54
N GLY A 220 21.69 -6.18 -15.25
CA GLY A 220 22.12 -7.12 -16.28
C GLY A 220 22.67 -6.44 -17.53
N SER A 221 23.25 -7.22 -18.42
CA SER A 221 23.74 -6.74 -19.72
C SER A 221 22.62 -6.44 -20.73
N THR A 222 21.39 -6.83 -20.42
CA THR A 222 20.18 -6.63 -21.23
C THR A 222 19.06 -6.16 -20.30
N ASP A 223 17.80 -6.22 -20.73
CA ASP A 223 16.61 -5.76 -19.97
C ASP A 223 16.30 -6.53 -18.67
N THR A 224 17.32 -7.16 -18.06
CA THR A 224 17.18 -7.92 -16.82
C THR A 224 17.87 -7.22 -15.68
N SER A 225 17.19 -7.10 -14.54
CA SER A 225 17.77 -6.62 -13.28
C SER A 225 17.28 -7.46 -12.11
N ILE A 226 18.10 -7.54 -11.06
CA ILE A 226 17.76 -8.17 -9.79
C ILE A 226 17.79 -7.09 -8.73
N ILE A 227 16.75 -7.00 -7.92
CA ILE A 227 16.67 -6.09 -6.78
C ILE A 227 16.52 -6.92 -5.52
N LEU A 228 17.40 -6.69 -4.57
CA LEU A 228 17.36 -7.31 -3.25
C LEU A 228 17.02 -6.26 -2.20
N PHE A 229 16.04 -6.60 -1.37
CA PHE A 229 15.78 -5.93 -0.11
C PHE A 229 15.98 -6.93 1.01
N ARG A 230 16.75 -6.57 2.02
CA ARG A 230 16.83 -7.32 3.26
C ARG A 230 16.28 -6.48 4.39
N THR A 231 15.38 -7.05 5.17
CA THR A 231 14.91 -6.49 6.44
C THR A 231 15.34 -7.41 7.57
N ASN A 232 15.79 -6.85 8.69
CA ASN A 232 15.90 -7.59 9.93
C ASN A 232 14.50 -7.67 10.54
N LEU A 233 13.86 -8.83 10.44
CA LEU A 233 12.75 -9.16 11.31
C LEU A 233 13.37 -9.57 12.64
N SER A 234 13.26 -8.69 13.64
CA SER A 234 13.65 -8.96 15.03
C SER A 234 12.65 -9.84 15.72
#